data_dc8a4bd080e712c28bba5aefba7992e3
#
_entry.id   dc8a4bd080e712c28bba5aefba7992e3
#
_cell.length_a   1.000
_cell.length_b   1.000
_cell.length_c   1.000
_cell.angle_alpha   90.00
_cell.angle_beta   90.00
_cell.angle_gamma   90.00
#
_symmetry.space_group_name_H-M   'P 1'
#
loop_
_entity.id
_entity.type
_entity.pdbx_description
1 polymer ?
#
loop_
_entity_poly.entity_id
_entity_poly.type
_entity_poly.pdbx_seq_one_letter_code
_entity_poly.pdbx_strand_id
1 'polypeptide(L)'
;NRSVNLNTRDINVTTDKNLRATETWLTNNSCPVDNPHFAVLELSTKAVKLLYAHSEQAVFSSSEFNFKNFVPDGRKTETGKGLDDQNVMDMDFFRARVLPVICNMKRVMKREGIDVVYSVATAAYRTAKNREEIIECIKSEADINVRILSKKEESVATMFAYGISTKYKKEIQESSHTIMIDQGGGSTEVSVFNQG
;
A
#
# COMPACT_ATOMS: atom_id res chain seq x y z
N ASN A 1 -25.34 5.27 22.86
CA ASN A 1 -24.10 6.04 22.95
C ASN A 1 -22.97 5.12 23.38
N ARG A 2 -22.26 4.52 22.43
CA ARG A 2 -20.99 3.87 22.73
C ARG A 2 -19.90 4.92 22.45
N SER A 3 -19.27 5.42 23.51
CA SER A 3 -18.07 6.23 23.39
C SER A 3 -16.97 5.35 22.80
N VAL A 4 -16.49 5.70 21.62
CA VAL A 4 -15.29 5.09 21.04
C VAL A 4 -14.11 5.70 21.79
N ASN A 5 -13.45 4.90 22.60
CA ASN A 5 -12.22 5.30 23.27
C ASN A 5 -11.10 5.26 22.21
N LEU A 6 -10.86 6.38 21.54
CA LEU A 6 -9.72 6.52 20.64
C LEU A 6 -8.44 6.50 21.48
N ASN A 7 -7.67 5.44 21.32
CA ASN A 7 -6.37 5.35 21.97
C ASN A 7 -5.44 6.33 21.28
N THR A 8 -5.16 7.46 21.90
CA THR A 8 -4.38 8.59 21.36
C THR A 8 -2.95 8.23 20.94
N ARG A 9 -2.49 7.01 21.22
CA ARG A 9 -1.15 6.52 20.83
C ARG A 9 -0.99 6.26 19.33
N ASP A 10 -2.07 6.22 18.56
CA ASP A 10 -2.07 5.91 17.13
C ASP A 10 -2.32 7.13 16.21
N ILE A 11 -2.30 8.34 16.76
CA ILE A 11 -2.43 9.57 15.97
C ILE A 11 -1.07 9.92 15.36
N ASN A 12 -0.97 9.79 14.04
CA ASN A 12 0.20 10.23 13.28
C ASN A 12 -0.04 11.65 12.77
N VAL A 13 0.72 12.62 13.28
CA VAL A 13 0.75 13.98 12.73
C VAL A 13 1.83 14.05 11.66
N THR A 14 1.43 14.32 10.44
CA THR A 14 2.35 14.50 9.30
C THR A 14 2.46 15.98 9.00
N THR A 15 3.67 16.53 9.06
CA THR A 15 3.96 17.94 8.75
C THR A 15 4.46 18.05 7.30
N ASP A 16 4.42 19.26 6.73
CA ASP A 16 4.86 19.61 5.37
C ASP A 16 6.25 19.09 5.00
N LYS A 17 7.18 19.05 5.96
CA LYS A 17 8.53 18.48 5.74
C LYS A 17 8.48 17.01 5.33
N ASN A 18 7.44 16.30 5.72
CA ASN A 18 7.27 14.88 5.39
C ASN A 18 6.63 14.68 4.02
N LEU A 19 5.78 15.61 3.57
CA LEU A 19 5.26 15.62 2.20
C LEU A 19 6.40 15.82 1.20
N ARG A 20 7.29 16.79 1.44
CA ARG A 20 8.49 17.00 0.59
C ARG A 20 9.45 15.80 0.60
N ALA A 21 9.64 15.15 1.75
CA ALA A 21 10.44 13.93 1.83
C ALA A 21 9.80 12.79 1.03
N THR A 22 8.48 12.72 0.98
CA THR A 22 7.74 11.71 0.20
C THR A 22 7.77 12.04 -1.29
N GLU A 23 7.62 13.31 -1.66
CA GLU A 23 7.82 13.77 -3.03
C GLU A 23 9.25 13.46 -3.51
N THR A 24 10.26 13.74 -2.68
CA THR A 24 11.66 13.40 -2.96
C THR A 24 11.86 11.88 -3.06
N TRP A 25 11.20 11.10 -2.23
CA TRP A 25 11.27 9.64 -2.30
C TRP A 25 10.59 9.11 -3.58
N LEU A 26 9.43 9.64 -3.94
CA LEU A 26 8.71 9.31 -5.17
C LEU A 26 9.51 9.73 -6.41
N THR A 27 10.16 10.89 -6.39
CA THR A 27 10.99 11.37 -7.51
C THR A 27 12.31 10.63 -7.60
N ASN A 28 12.96 10.29 -6.49
CA ASN A 28 14.22 9.54 -6.48
C ASN A 28 14.03 8.04 -6.78
N ASN A 29 12.82 7.53 -6.62
CA ASN A 29 12.41 6.19 -7.03
C ASN A 29 11.45 6.27 -8.22
N SER A 30 11.64 7.28 -9.07
CA SER A 30 10.83 7.46 -10.27
C SER A 30 10.77 6.15 -11.04
N CYS A 31 9.57 5.67 -11.29
CA CYS A 31 9.34 4.68 -12.31
C CYS A 31 10.00 5.21 -13.59
N PRO A 32 10.82 4.43 -14.28
CA PRO A 32 11.32 4.86 -15.58
C PRO A 32 10.11 5.23 -16.42
N VAL A 33 10.02 6.50 -16.80
CA VAL A 33 8.88 7.08 -17.55
C VAL A 33 8.68 6.33 -18.88
N ASP A 34 9.69 5.58 -19.28
CA ASP A 34 9.73 4.83 -20.54
C ASP A 34 9.18 3.39 -20.43
N ASN A 35 8.83 2.90 -19.24
CA ASN A 35 8.25 1.57 -19.10
C ASN A 35 6.79 1.66 -18.63
N PRO A 36 5.81 1.55 -19.55
CA PRO A 36 4.39 1.61 -19.22
C PRO A 36 3.89 0.35 -18.49
N HIS A 37 4.72 -0.68 -18.35
CA HIS A 37 4.36 -1.97 -17.76
C HIS A 37 4.84 -2.08 -16.31
N PHE A 38 4.12 -1.45 -15.39
CA PHE A 38 4.41 -1.57 -13.96
C PHE A 38 3.21 -2.06 -13.16
N ALA A 39 3.47 -2.63 -12.00
CA ALA A 39 2.45 -3.03 -11.06
C ALA A 39 2.76 -2.56 -9.64
N VAL A 40 1.71 -2.39 -8.87
CA VAL A 40 1.76 -2.27 -7.41
C VAL A 40 1.11 -3.50 -6.81
N LEU A 41 1.86 -4.22 -5.98
CA LEU A 41 1.36 -5.36 -5.21
C LEU A 41 1.27 -4.95 -3.73
N GLU A 42 0.05 -4.91 -3.20
CA GLU A 42 -0.22 -4.61 -1.79
C GLU A 42 -0.56 -5.88 -1.02
N LEU A 43 0.21 -6.16 0.03
CA LEU A 43 -0.04 -7.23 0.98
C LEU A 43 -0.64 -6.63 2.25
N SER A 44 -1.95 -6.74 2.41
CA SER A 44 -2.66 -6.19 3.57
C SER A 44 -3.16 -7.28 4.52
N THR A 45 -3.71 -6.86 5.65
CA THR A 45 -4.26 -7.77 6.68
C THR A 45 -5.39 -8.65 6.16
N LYS A 46 -6.20 -8.15 5.23
CA LYS A 46 -7.38 -8.88 4.71
C LYS A 46 -7.17 -9.48 3.33
N ALA A 47 -6.31 -8.89 2.52
CA ALA A 47 -6.21 -9.24 1.10
C ALA A 47 -4.81 -9.03 0.55
N VAL A 48 -4.51 -9.72 -0.54
CA VAL A 48 -3.44 -9.37 -1.48
C VAL A 48 -4.09 -8.71 -2.67
N LYS A 49 -3.60 -7.52 -3.04
CA LYS A 49 -4.14 -6.71 -4.14
C LYS A 49 -3.03 -6.42 -5.14
N LEU A 50 -3.36 -6.55 -6.40
CA LEU A 50 -2.52 -6.19 -7.53
C LEU A 50 -3.20 -5.08 -8.32
N LEU A 51 -2.49 -4.01 -8.58
CA LEU A 51 -2.89 -2.96 -9.48
C LEU A 51 -1.82 -2.83 -10.55
N TYR A 52 -2.18 -2.98 -11.81
CA TYR A 52 -1.23 -2.86 -12.91
C TYR A 52 -1.78 -2.03 -14.06
N ALA A 53 -0.88 -1.40 -14.80
CA ALA A 53 -1.20 -0.63 -15.99
C ALA A 53 -1.13 -1.54 -17.22
N HIS A 54 -2.13 -1.44 -18.10
CA HIS A 54 -2.27 -2.31 -19.25
C HIS A 54 -1.98 -1.62 -20.61
N SER A 55 -1.53 -0.37 -20.63
CA SER A 55 -1.33 0.32 -21.90
C SER A 55 -0.14 1.27 -21.92
N GLU A 56 0.38 1.49 -23.13
CA GLU A 56 1.40 2.49 -23.46
C GLU A 56 1.02 3.94 -23.09
N GLN A 57 -0.19 4.16 -22.60
CA GLN A 57 -0.73 5.47 -22.23
C GLN A 57 -0.77 5.72 -20.71
N ALA A 58 -0.16 4.87 -19.90
CA ALA A 58 0.03 5.15 -18.49
C ALA A 58 1.11 6.21 -18.27
N VAL A 59 0.92 7.36 -18.87
CA VAL A 59 1.80 8.52 -18.66
C VAL A 59 1.46 9.10 -17.30
N PHE A 60 2.40 9.04 -16.37
CA PHE A 60 2.41 9.91 -15.21
C PHE A 60 2.69 11.35 -15.67
N SER A 61 1.68 12.03 -16.18
CA SER A 61 1.79 13.47 -16.25
C SER A 61 1.44 14.03 -14.87
N SER A 62 2.20 14.99 -14.42
CA SER A 62 1.99 15.68 -13.14
C SER A 62 0.60 16.37 -13.01
N SER A 63 -0.19 16.36 -14.05
CA SER A 63 -1.49 17.03 -14.10
C SER A 63 -2.70 16.10 -14.16
N GLU A 64 -2.57 14.85 -14.66
CA GLU A 64 -3.72 13.96 -14.80
C GLU A 64 -3.33 12.48 -14.61
N PHE A 65 -3.63 11.94 -13.43
CA PHE A 65 -3.54 10.51 -13.18
C PHE A 65 -4.85 9.84 -13.62
N ASN A 66 -4.80 9.07 -14.71
CA ASN A 66 -5.99 8.39 -15.22
C ASN A 66 -6.10 6.97 -14.70
N PHE A 67 -6.87 6.78 -13.62
CA PHE A 67 -7.13 5.46 -13.03
C PHE A 67 -7.84 4.46 -13.94
N LYS A 68 -8.43 4.91 -15.05
CA LYS A 68 -9.15 4.02 -15.98
C LYS A 68 -8.24 3.03 -16.71
N ASN A 69 -6.94 3.31 -16.75
CA ASN A 69 -5.96 2.46 -17.42
C ASN A 69 -5.37 1.39 -16.51
N PHE A 70 -5.81 1.31 -15.26
CA PHE A 70 -5.34 0.33 -14.30
C PHE A 70 -6.32 -0.82 -14.16
N VAL A 71 -5.78 -2.04 -14.13
CA VAL A 71 -6.55 -3.26 -13.88
C VAL A 71 -6.37 -3.65 -12.42
N PRO A 72 -7.43 -3.59 -11.59
CA PRO A 72 -7.37 -4.08 -10.23
C PRO A 72 -7.64 -5.59 -10.19
N ASP A 73 -6.79 -6.34 -9.51
CA ASP A 73 -7.05 -7.71 -9.10
C ASP A 73 -6.79 -7.86 -7.60
N GLY A 74 -7.69 -8.50 -6.89
CA GLY A 74 -7.60 -8.66 -5.45
C GLY A 74 -8.17 -9.97 -4.96
N ARG A 75 -7.47 -10.60 -4.02
CA ARG A 75 -7.89 -11.86 -3.40
C ARG A 75 -7.89 -11.74 -1.89
N LYS A 76 -9.01 -12.11 -1.28
CA LYS A 76 -9.16 -12.15 0.16
C LYS A 76 -8.31 -13.30 0.74
N THR A 77 -7.31 -12.96 1.54
CA THR A 77 -6.40 -13.92 2.18
C THR A 77 -6.63 -14.04 3.68
N GLU A 78 -7.17 -12.99 4.31
CA GLU A 78 -7.36 -12.89 5.76
C GLU A 78 -6.06 -13.13 6.54
N THR A 79 -4.95 -12.59 6.02
CA THR A 79 -3.59 -12.76 6.56
C THR A 79 -3.51 -12.52 8.07
N GLY A 80 -4.28 -11.55 8.59
CA GLY A 80 -4.31 -11.26 10.02
C GLY A 80 -4.81 -12.42 10.91
N LYS A 81 -5.52 -13.40 10.35
CA LYS A 81 -5.94 -14.59 11.09
C LYS A 81 -4.79 -15.59 11.37
N GLY A 82 -3.69 -15.46 10.66
CA GLY A 82 -2.50 -16.26 10.88
C GLY A 82 -1.59 -15.72 11.99
N LEU A 83 -1.89 -14.54 12.54
CA LEU A 83 -1.15 -14.01 13.69
C LEU A 83 -1.73 -14.57 14.99
N ASP A 84 -0.87 -15.10 15.84
CA ASP A 84 -1.22 -15.52 17.19
C ASP A 84 -1.29 -14.33 18.17
N ASP A 85 -1.62 -14.60 19.43
CA ASP A 85 -1.70 -13.59 20.49
C ASP A 85 -0.36 -12.93 20.81
N GLN A 86 0.75 -13.52 20.37
CA GLN A 86 2.09 -12.96 20.50
C GLN A 86 2.55 -12.20 19.25
N ASN A 87 1.70 -12.08 18.25
CA ASN A 87 1.98 -11.51 16.93
C ASN A 87 3.04 -12.31 16.15
N VAL A 88 3.06 -13.62 16.27
CA VAL A 88 3.86 -14.50 15.41
C VAL A 88 2.97 -15.06 14.33
N MET A 89 3.38 -14.95 13.06
CA MET A 89 2.67 -15.52 11.94
C MET A 89 2.86 -17.03 11.92
N ASP A 90 1.76 -17.77 11.89
CA ASP A 90 1.76 -19.19 11.55
C ASP A 90 2.20 -19.37 10.10
N MET A 91 3.37 -19.93 9.90
CA MET A 91 3.95 -20.09 8.57
C MET A 91 3.26 -21.18 7.75
N ASP A 92 2.64 -22.17 8.37
CA ASP A 92 1.84 -23.18 7.65
C ASP A 92 0.55 -22.53 7.12
N PHE A 93 -0.12 -21.72 7.93
CA PHE A 93 -1.23 -20.90 7.46
C PHE A 93 -0.80 -19.98 6.33
N PHE A 94 0.33 -19.29 6.48
CA PHE A 94 0.84 -18.36 5.46
C PHE A 94 1.11 -19.08 4.13
N ARG A 95 1.83 -20.20 4.16
CA ARG A 95 2.14 -21.02 2.97
C ARG A 95 0.91 -21.63 2.33
N ALA A 96 -0.07 -22.06 3.12
CA ALA A 96 -1.28 -22.68 2.60
C ALA A 96 -2.26 -21.67 2.00
N ARG A 97 -2.35 -20.46 2.54
CA ARG A 97 -3.43 -19.51 2.23
C ARG A 97 -3.00 -18.23 1.55
N VAL A 98 -1.87 -17.69 1.92
CA VAL A 98 -1.43 -16.36 1.43
C VAL A 98 -0.45 -16.50 0.27
N LEU A 99 0.58 -17.30 0.45
CA LEU A 99 1.64 -17.47 -0.54
C LEU A 99 1.14 -17.92 -1.92
N PRO A 100 0.17 -18.86 -2.07
CA PRO A 100 -0.35 -19.23 -3.38
C PRO A 100 -1.02 -18.07 -4.13
N VAL A 101 -1.64 -17.14 -3.39
CA VAL A 101 -2.21 -15.94 -3.99
C VAL A 101 -1.11 -15.02 -4.51
N ILE A 102 -0.04 -14.81 -3.73
CA ILE A 102 1.12 -14.00 -4.16
C ILE A 102 1.77 -14.62 -5.41
N CYS A 103 1.99 -15.93 -5.41
CA CYS A 103 2.53 -16.65 -6.58
C CYS A 103 1.61 -16.52 -7.82
N ASN A 104 0.29 -16.53 -7.60
CA ASN A 104 -0.65 -16.31 -8.70
C ASN A 104 -0.56 -14.87 -9.26
N MET A 105 -0.44 -13.86 -8.39
CA MET A 105 -0.23 -12.47 -8.82
C MET A 105 1.09 -12.35 -9.62
N LYS A 106 2.16 -13.04 -9.23
CA LYS A 106 3.41 -13.10 -10.01
C LYS A 106 3.18 -13.68 -11.41
N ARG A 107 2.37 -14.73 -11.54
CA ARG A 107 2.02 -15.29 -12.87
C ARG A 107 1.23 -14.30 -13.72
N VAL A 108 0.28 -13.57 -13.11
CA VAL A 108 -0.45 -12.50 -13.81
C VAL A 108 0.54 -11.45 -14.31
N MET A 109 1.41 -10.92 -13.45
CA MET A 109 2.41 -9.94 -13.85
C MET A 109 3.29 -10.41 -14.99
N LYS A 110 3.77 -11.65 -14.92
CA LYS A 110 4.57 -12.25 -16.01
C LYS A 110 3.79 -12.39 -17.33
N ARG A 111 2.52 -12.80 -17.26
CA ARG A 111 1.64 -12.91 -18.44
C ARG A 111 1.40 -11.57 -19.10
N GLU A 112 1.24 -10.52 -18.30
CA GLU A 112 0.99 -9.15 -18.78
C GLU A 112 2.30 -8.39 -19.13
N GLY A 113 3.47 -9.06 -19.09
CA GLY A 113 4.75 -8.45 -19.46
C GLY A 113 5.22 -7.36 -18.50
N ILE A 114 4.85 -7.48 -17.22
CA ILE A 114 5.19 -6.47 -16.22
C ILE A 114 6.56 -6.78 -15.62
N ASP A 115 7.52 -5.89 -15.84
CA ASP A 115 8.90 -6.03 -15.37
C ASP A 115 9.16 -5.23 -14.09
N VAL A 116 8.44 -4.12 -13.89
CA VAL A 116 8.61 -3.26 -12.72
C VAL A 116 7.48 -3.50 -11.73
N VAL A 117 7.83 -3.95 -10.54
CA VAL A 117 6.86 -4.26 -9.48
C VAL A 117 7.23 -3.53 -8.20
N TYR A 118 6.30 -2.71 -7.71
CA TYR A 118 6.37 -2.12 -6.38
C TYR A 118 5.56 -2.97 -5.41
N SER A 119 6.23 -3.72 -4.55
CA SER A 119 5.55 -4.60 -3.61
C SER A 119 5.66 -4.04 -2.21
N VAL A 120 4.51 -3.80 -1.59
CA VAL A 120 4.41 -3.24 -0.25
C VAL A 120 3.55 -4.12 0.66
N ALA A 121 3.89 -4.13 1.94
CA ALA A 121 3.14 -4.82 2.97
C ALA A 121 2.81 -3.87 4.12
N THR A 122 1.65 -4.07 4.75
CA THR A 122 1.11 -3.15 5.74
C THR A 122 0.88 -3.84 7.10
N ALA A 123 -0.20 -3.53 7.80
CA ALA A 123 -0.38 -3.79 9.24
C ALA A 123 -0.02 -5.21 9.70
N ALA A 124 -0.56 -6.29 9.11
CA ALA A 124 -0.29 -7.66 9.58
C ALA A 124 1.19 -8.01 9.50
N TYR A 125 1.86 -7.62 8.43
CA TYR A 125 3.29 -7.87 8.22
C TYR A 125 4.16 -6.98 9.10
N ARG A 126 3.75 -5.74 9.32
CA ARG A 126 4.42 -4.80 10.22
C ARG A 126 4.37 -5.27 11.68
N THR A 127 3.25 -5.88 12.07
CA THR A 127 3.01 -6.37 13.42
C THR A 127 3.71 -7.70 13.68
N ALA A 128 3.86 -8.55 12.66
CA ALA A 128 4.46 -9.87 12.78
C ALA A 128 5.90 -9.79 13.33
N LYS A 129 6.19 -10.54 14.40
CA LYS A 129 7.54 -10.63 14.97
C LYS A 129 8.49 -11.40 14.08
N ASN A 130 7.98 -12.39 13.35
CA ASN A 130 8.73 -13.19 12.37
C ASN A 130 8.59 -12.67 10.93
N ARG A 131 8.44 -11.35 10.76
CA ARG A 131 8.26 -10.71 9.46
C ARG A 131 9.42 -10.95 8.48
N GLU A 132 10.63 -11.07 8.98
CA GLU A 132 11.82 -11.39 8.17
C GLU A 132 11.66 -12.77 7.51
N GLU A 133 11.18 -13.77 8.26
CA GLU A 133 10.90 -15.12 7.74
C GLU A 133 9.79 -15.07 6.66
N ILE A 134 8.76 -14.27 6.87
CA ILE A 134 7.68 -14.08 5.88
C ILE A 134 8.24 -13.47 4.59
N ILE A 135 9.03 -12.41 4.70
CA ILE A 135 9.61 -11.72 3.54
C ILE A 135 10.56 -12.64 2.76
N GLU A 136 11.39 -13.40 3.48
CA GLU A 136 12.29 -14.38 2.86
C GLU A 136 11.52 -15.50 2.16
N CYS A 137 10.44 -15.98 2.76
CA CYS A 137 9.54 -16.96 2.14
C CYS A 137 8.93 -16.42 0.84
N ILE A 138 8.47 -15.16 0.82
CA ILE A 138 7.95 -14.53 -0.40
C ILE A 138 9.05 -14.38 -1.45
N LYS A 139 10.24 -13.97 -1.02
CA LYS A 139 11.39 -13.79 -1.93
C LYS A 139 11.80 -15.12 -2.57
N SER A 140 11.95 -16.18 -1.77
CA SER A 140 12.39 -17.48 -2.27
C SER A 140 11.35 -18.17 -3.17
N GLU A 141 10.06 -18.08 -2.82
CA GLU A 141 9.00 -18.83 -3.50
C GLU A 141 8.35 -18.07 -4.67
N ALA A 142 8.29 -16.74 -4.59
CA ALA A 142 7.65 -15.92 -5.61
C ALA A 142 8.62 -14.97 -6.35
N ASP A 143 9.87 -14.89 -5.94
CA ASP A 143 10.86 -13.92 -6.44
C ASP A 143 10.32 -12.49 -6.44
N ILE A 144 9.74 -12.08 -5.32
CA ILE A 144 9.21 -10.73 -5.09
C ILE A 144 9.90 -10.13 -3.89
N ASN A 145 10.47 -8.93 -4.07
CA ASN A 145 11.00 -8.14 -2.98
C ASN A 145 9.88 -7.29 -2.39
N VAL A 146 9.57 -7.49 -1.12
CA VAL A 146 8.48 -6.78 -0.44
C VAL A 146 9.05 -5.78 0.56
N ARG A 147 8.54 -4.54 0.53
CA ARG A 147 8.84 -3.51 1.51
C ARG A 147 7.69 -3.39 2.50
N ILE A 148 8.00 -3.50 3.79
CA ILE A 148 7.01 -3.24 4.85
C ILE A 148 6.95 -1.73 5.09
N LEU A 149 5.78 -1.14 4.88
CA LEU A 149 5.56 0.29 5.12
C LEU A 149 5.37 0.56 6.62
N SER A 150 5.99 1.61 7.11
CA SER A 150 5.62 2.19 8.40
C SER A 150 4.21 2.80 8.33
N LYS A 151 3.56 2.99 9.47
CA LYS A 151 2.25 3.67 9.56
C LYS A 151 2.27 5.04 8.87
N LYS A 152 3.38 5.78 9.06
CA LYS A 152 3.56 7.10 8.45
C LYS A 152 3.65 7.04 6.94
N GLU A 153 4.41 6.10 6.37
CA GLU A 153 4.53 5.94 4.93
C GLU A 153 3.20 5.53 4.30
N GLU A 154 2.45 4.64 4.96
CA GLU A 154 1.11 4.23 4.55
C GLU A 154 0.14 5.43 4.52
N SER A 155 0.10 6.24 5.60
CA SER A 155 -0.72 7.45 5.68
C SER A 155 -0.37 8.48 4.61
N VAL A 156 0.92 8.71 4.36
CA VAL A 156 1.37 9.66 3.34
C VAL A 156 1.01 9.17 1.94
N ALA A 157 1.19 7.88 1.66
CA ALA A 157 0.82 7.30 0.36
C ALA A 157 -0.69 7.43 0.10
N THR A 158 -1.52 7.14 1.11
CA THR A 158 -2.98 7.28 1.02
C THR A 158 -3.38 8.74 0.80
N MET A 159 -2.79 9.68 1.55
CA MET A 159 -3.08 11.10 1.36
C MET A 159 -2.67 11.61 -0.02
N PHE A 160 -1.50 11.18 -0.51
CA PHE A 160 -1.06 11.51 -1.86
C PHE A 160 -2.07 11.02 -2.91
N ALA A 161 -2.56 9.77 -2.77
CA ALA A 161 -3.55 9.20 -3.67
C ALA A 161 -4.86 10.02 -3.69
N TYR A 162 -5.32 10.51 -2.54
CA TYR A 162 -6.49 11.40 -2.48
C TYR A 162 -6.20 12.79 -3.08
N GLY A 163 -5.00 13.34 -2.84
CA GLY A 163 -4.59 14.64 -3.35
C GLY A 163 -4.49 14.71 -4.88
N ILE A 164 -4.16 13.59 -5.53
CA ILE A 164 -4.16 13.48 -7.00
C ILE A 164 -5.51 13.02 -7.58
N SER A 165 -6.43 12.56 -6.74
CA SER A 165 -7.76 12.13 -7.19
C SER A 165 -8.57 13.33 -7.64
N THR A 166 -9.06 13.29 -8.88
CA THR A 166 -9.91 14.35 -9.44
C THR A 166 -11.17 14.61 -8.63
N LYS A 167 -11.65 13.60 -7.90
CA LYS A 167 -12.89 13.68 -7.10
C LYS A 167 -12.75 14.56 -5.86
N TYR A 168 -11.58 14.57 -5.21
CA TYR A 168 -11.38 15.24 -3.92
C TYR A 168 -10.31 16.34 -3.97
N LYS A 169 -9.66 16.49 -5.12
CA LYS A 169 -8.53 17.41 -5.29
C LYS A 169 -8.90 18.84 -4.91
N LYS A 170 -10.06 19.32 -5.36
CA LYS A 170 -10.50 20.70 -5.11
C LYS A 170 -10.76 20.93 -3.62
N GLU A 171 -11.52 20.06 -2.98
CA GLU A 171 -11.86 20.16 -1.56
C GLU A 171 -10.61 20.11 -0.68
N ILE A 172 -9.65 19.25 -1.03
CA ILE A 172 -8.38 19.16 -0.30
C ILE A 172 -7.56 20.45 -0.49
N GLN A 173 -7.47 20.96 -1.72
CA GLN A 173 -6.67 22.16 -2.02
C GLN A 173 -7.27 23.45 -1.43
N GLU A 174 -8.59 23.53 -1.31
CA GLU A 174 -9.28 24.71 -0.77
C GLU A 174 -9.42 24.68 0.77
N SER A 175 -9.10 23.58 1.41
CA SER A 175 -9.24 23.41 2.86
C SER A 175 -7.96 23.78 3.58
N SER A 176 -8.04 24.65 4.60
CA SER A 176 -6.88 24.98 5.46
C SER A 176 -6.39 23.76 6.26
N HIS A 177 -7.29 22.83 6.57
CA HIS A 177 -7.00 21.60 7.30
C HIS A 177 -7.77 20.43 6.68
N THR A 178 -7.12 19.31 6.48
CA THR A 178 -7.76 18.08 6.04
C THR A 178 -7.50 16.98 7.07
N ILE A 179 -8.55 16.31 7.51
CA ILE A 179 -8.46 15.12 8.36
C ILE A 179 -8.78 13.92 7.49
N MET A 180 -7.85 12.99 7.42
CA MET A 180 -8.05 11.71 6.72
C MET A 180 -8.14 10.58 7.76
N ILE A 181 -9.16 9.75 7.61
CA ILE A 181 -9.35 8.54 8.40
C ILE A 181 -9.31 7.37 7.44
N ASP A 182 -8.25 6.56 7.51
CA ASP A 182 -8.09 5.33 6.72
C ASP A 182 -8.33 4.12 7.63
N GLN A 183 -9.44 3.42 7.41
CA GLN A 183 -9.79 2.22 8.15
C GLN A 183 -9.49 0.98 7.35
N GLY A 184 -8.36 0.36 7.65
CA GLY A 184 -7.94 -0.90 7.07
C GLY A 184 -8.53 -2.14 7.76
N GLY A 185 -7.97 -3.30 7.41
CA GLY A 185 -8.37 -4.57 8.00
C GLY A 185 -7.73 -4.90 9.34
N GLY A 186 -6.61 -4.27 9.66
CA GLY A 186 -5.80 -4.51 10.86
C GLY A 186 -5.38 -3.25 11.59
N SER A 187 -5.65 -2.07 11.02
CA SER A 187 -5.33 -0.78 11.63
C SER A 187 -6.28 0.31 11.17
N THR A 188 -6.30 1.41 11.89
CA THR A 188 -6.96 2.66 11.49
C THR A 188 -5.95 3.79 11.65
N GLU A 189 -5.69 4.48 10.57
CA GLU A 189 -4.80 5.63 10.54
C GLU A 189 -5.64 6.92 10.51
N VAL A 190 -5.30 7.87 11.39
CA VAL A 190 -5.87 9.22 11.37
C VAL A 190 -4.73 10.19 11.09
N SER A 191 -4.85 10.94 10.02
CA SER A 191 -3.85 11.90 9.59
C SER A 191 -4.46 13.29 9.49
N VAL A 192 -3.74 14.30 9.98
CA VAL A 192 -4.14 15.69 9.89
C VAL A 192 -3.13 16.42 9.03
N PHE A 193 -3.61 17.07 8.00
CA PHE A 193 -2.81 17.84 7.05
C PHE A 193 -3.20 19.32 7.16
N ASN A 194 -2.20 20.17 7.34
CA ASN A 194 -2.35 21.61 7.33
C ASN A 194 -1.77 22.14 6.02
N GLN A 195 -2.56 22.89 5.29
CA GLN A 195 -2.07 23.72 4.20
C GLN A 195 -1.70 25.08 4.81
N GLY A 196 -0.43 25.25 5.12
CA GLY A 196 0.13 26.49 5.64
C GLY A 196 1.13 27.08 4.68
#